data_1ac6a87c599118bc0dab9549b0272f1e
#
_entry.id   1ac6a87c599118bc0dab9549b0272f1e
#
_cell.length_a   1.000
_cell.length_b   1.000
_cell.length_c   1.000
_cell.angle_alpha   90.00
_cell.angle_beta   90.00
_cell.angle_gamma   90.00
#
_symmetry.space_group_name_H-M   'P 1'
#
loop_
_entity.id
_entity.type
_entity.pdbx_description
1 polymer ?
#
loop_
_entity_poly.entity_id
_entity_poly.type
_entity_poly.pdbx_seq_one_letter_code
_entity_poly.pdbx_strand_id
1 'polypeptide(L)'
;SNYLSVPTDCPQRNERLGWTADTQVFAETGTFFANTDSFFHKWTRDLRDTQSPTGAYPGVAPLAQYGASSHEMMRLGWADAGVIVPWVIWRQFADSRIIDENWDAMVKYMHHVNETRYDHVALSGENGNYQWGDWLSYEPLESRGFGIYENGDNSKKILRKEAIEYWNYLGACYWAMDAGMMA
;
A
#
# COMPACT_ATOMS: atom_id res chain seq x y z
N SER A 1 0.52 -17.75 -12.95
CA SER A 1 -0.64 -17.12 -12.33
C SER A 1 -0.22 -16.41 -11.04
N ASN A 2 -0.65 -15.15 -10.88
CA ASN A 2 -0.35 -14.35 -9.69
C ASN A 2 -1.39 -14.57 -8.58
N TYR A 3 -2.47 -15.29 -8.87
CA TYR A 3 -3.51 -15.63 -7.91
C TYR A 3 -3.44 -17.11 -7.58
N LEU A 4 -2.67 -17.42 -6.54
CA LEU A 4 -2.60 -18.76 -5.94
C LEU A 4 -3.43 -18.78 -4.66
N SER A 5 -2.82 -18.91 -3.50
CA SER A 5 -3.50 -18.74 -2.21
C SER A 5 -3.43 -17.30 -1.69
N VAL A 6 -2.48 -16.54 -2.19
CA VAL A 6 -2.31 -15.10 -1.98
C VAL A 6 -1.98 -14.44 -3.32
N PRO A 7 -2.24 -13.14 -3.48
CA PRO A 7 -1.74 -12.44 -4.66
C PRO A 7 -0.22 -12.35 -4.55
N THR A 8 0.48 -12.68 -5.63
CA THR A 8 1.94 -12.63 -5.67
C THR A 8 2.38 -11.68 -6.77
N ASP A 9 3.19 -10.69 -6.42
CA ASP A 9 3.73 -9.72 -7.37
C ASP A 9 4.67 -10.37 -8.39
N CYS A 10 5.57 -11.19 -7.89
CA CYS A 10 6.63 -11.83 -8.66
C CYS A 10 6.62 -13.35 -8.46
N PRO A 11 5.67 -14.11 -9.07
CA PRO A 11 5.56 -15.55 -8.88
C PRO A 11 6.79 -16.33 -9.36
N GLN A 12 7.59 -15.72 -10.24
CA GLN A 12 8.85 -16.27 -10.76
C GLN A 12 10.05 -16.00 -9.85
N ARG A 13 9.91 -15.12 -8.85
CA ARG A 13 10.96 -14.81 -7.87
C ARG A 13 10.84 -15.66 -6.62
N ASN A 14 11.90 -15.68 -5.83
CA ASN A 14 11.94 -16.47 -4.60
C ASN A 14 11.05 -15.90 -3.48
N GLU A 15 10.80 -14.61 -3.46
CA GLU A 15 10.04 -13.98 -2.39
C GLU A 15 8.57 -14.40 -2.38
N ARG A 16 7.88 -14.35 -3.51
CA ARG A 16 6.46 -14.75 -3.67
C ARG A 16 5.53 -14.19 -2.61
N LEU A 17 5.74 -12.92 -2.25
CA LEU A 17 4.98 -12.24 -1.23
C LEU A 17 3.72 -11.61 -1.81
N GLY A 18 2.70 -11.46 -0.98
CA GLY A 18 1.46 -10.76 -1.31
C GLY A 18 1.61 -9.25 -1.13
N TRP A 19 2.42 -8.60 -1.98
CA TRP A 19 2.61 -7.16 -1.95
C TRP A 19 1.31 -6.42 -2.21
N THR A 20 0.98 -5.51 -1.31
CA THR A 20 -0.31 -4.83 -1.31
C THR A 20 -0.44 -3.80 -2.42
N ALA A 21 0.64 -3.08 -2.76
CA ALA A 21 0.65 -2.16 -3.90
C ALA A 21 0.36 -2.86 -5.22
N ASP A 22 1.09 -3.93 -5.51
CA ASP A 22 0.93 -4.73 -6.74
C ASP A 22 -0.49 -5.29 -6.82
N THR A 23 -1.01 -5.75 -5.69
CA THR A 23 -2.37 -6.28 -5.60
C THR A 23 -3.41 -5.23 -5.93
N GLN A 24 -3.34 -4.03 -5.33
CA GLN A 24 -4.34 -2.98 -5.58
C GLN A 24 -4.32 -2.47 -7.02
N VAL A 25 -3.14 -2.36 -7.62
CA VAL A 25 -3.00 -1.91 -9.01
C VAL A 25 -3.56 -2.94 -9.98
N PHE A 26 -3.40 -4.24 -9.71
CA PHE A 26 -3.83 -5.31 -10.59
C PHE A 26 -5.22 -5.88 -10.29
N ALA A 27 -5.82 -5.55 -9.14
CA ALA A 27 -7.08 -6.15 -8.70
C ALA A 27 -8.20 -6.00 -9.73
N GLU A 28 -8.45 -4.81 -10.24
CA GLU A 28 -9.48 -4.56 -11.26
C GLU A 28 -9.18 -5.32 -12.54
N THR A 29 -7.97 -5.23 -13.05
CA THR A 29 -7.54 -5.98 -14.25
C THR A 29 -7.75 -7.49 -14.07
N GLY A 30 -7.44 -8.02 -12.89
CA GLY A 30 -7.60 -9.43 -12.56
C GLY A 30 -9.05 -9.92 -12.69
N THR A 31 -10.03 -9.07 -12.41
CA THR A 31 -11.46 -9.44 -12.51
C THR A 31 -11.91 -9.71 -13.94
N PHE A 32 -11.26 -9.12 -14.93
CA PHE A 32 -11.55 -9.38 -16.35
C PHE A 32 -11.02 -10.73 -16.83
N PHE A 33 -10.03 -11.29 -16.16
CA PHE A 33 -9.43 -12.57 -16.54
C PHE A 33 -9.95 -13.76 -15.77
N ALA A 34 -10.51 -13.55 -14.57
CA ALA A 34 -11.00 -14.61 -13.72
C ALA A 34 -12.06 -14.10 -12.75
N ASN A 35 -12.92 -15.01 -12.28
CA ASN A 35 -13.77 -14.70 -11.13
C ASN A 35 -12.89 -14.71 -9.86
N THR A 36 -12.52 -13.53 -9.41
CA THR A 36 -11.64 -13.33 -8.27
C THR A 36 -12.37 -12.96 -6.98
N ASP A 37 -13.69 -12.97 -6.96
CA ASP A 37 -14.51 -12.57 -5.83
C ASP A 37 -14.12 -13.32 -4.55
N SER A 38 -14.28 -14.63 -4.54
CA SER A 38 -13.93 -15.45 -3.35
C SER A 38 -12.47 -15.35 -2.96
N PHE A 39 -11.58 -15.16 -3.95
CA PHE A 39 -10.16 -14.97 -3.70
C PHE A 39 -9.90 -13.70 -2.89
N PHE A 40 -10.52 -12.58 -3.27
CA PHE A 40 -10.33 -11.32 -2.57
C PHE A 40 -11.08 -11.24 -1.25
N HIS A 41 -12.22 -11.89 -1.08
CA HIS A 41 -12.83 -12.07 0.24
C HIS A 41 -11.88 -12.77 1.22
N LYS A 42 -11.17 -13.79 0.76
CA LYS A 42 -10.15 -14.47 1.58
C LYS A 42 -8.95 -13.56 1.86
N TRP A 43 -8.41 -12.90 0.84
CA TRP A 43 -7.20 -12.10 1.00
C TRP A 43 -7.41 -10.83 1.83
N THR A 44 -8.56 -10.17 1.70
CA THR A 44 -8.89 -9.02 2.55
C THR A 44 -9.05 -9.43 4.02
N ARG A 45 -9.45 -10.68 4.29
CA ARG A 45 -9.40 -11.23 5.65
C ARG A 45 -7.96 -11.37 6.14
N ASP A 46 -7.06 -11.94 5.33
CA ASP A 46 -5.65 -12.01 5.70
C ASP A 46 -5.08 -10.60 6.01
N LEU A 47 -5.50 -9.60 5.24
CA LEU A 47 -5.07 -8.22 5.43
C LEU A 47 -5.59 -7.64 6.76
N ARG A 48 -6.88 -7.88 7.10
CA ARG A 48 -7.46 -7.50 8.41
C ARG A 48 -6.78 -8.19 9.58
N ASP A 49 -6.53 -9.49 9.45
CA ASP A 49 -5.88 -10.29 10.51
C ASP A 49 -4.45 -9.80 10.82
N THR A 50 -3.83 -9.09 9.87
CA THR A 50 -2.50 -8.51 10.01
C THR A 50 -2.51 -7.01 10.31
N GLN A 51 -3.68 -6.39 10.38
CA GLN A 51 -3.80 -4.98 10.74
C GLN A 51 -3.27 -4.72 12.15
N SER A 52 -2.45 -3.67 12.30
CA SER A 52 -1.90 -3.31 13.60
C SER A 52 -3.00 -2.88 14.59
N PRO A 53 -2.73 -2.94 15.91
CA PRO A 53 -3.64 -2.39 16.92
C PRO A 53 -4.00 -0.92 16.71
N THR A 54 -3.12 -0.15 16.08
CA THR A 54 -3.34 1.27 15.76
C THR A 54 -4.10 1.50 14.46
N GLY A 55 -4.30 0.48 13.62
CA GLY A 55 -5.05 0.58 12.37
C GLY A 55 -4.20 0.52 11.10
N ALA A 56 -2.87 0.49 11.21
CA ALA A 56 -2.02 0.39 10.04
C ALA A 56 -2.16 -0.97 9.34
N TYR A 57 -2.29 -0.97 8.01
CA TYR A 57 -2.14 -2.17 7.20
C TYR A 57 -0.68 -2.40 6.82
N PRO A 58 -0.25 -3.65 6.64
CA PRO A 58 1.11 -3.98 6.21
C PRO A 58 1.31 -3.77 4.70
N GLY A 59 2.57 -3.69 4.30
CA GLY A 59 2.94 -3.69 2.88
C GLY A 59 2.80 -5.05 2.18
N VAL A 60 2.64 -6.13 2.98
CA VAL A 60 2.50 -7.52 2.52
C VAL A 60 1.44 -8.23 3.34
N ALA A 61 0.52 -8.95 2.69
CA ALA A 61 -0.48 -9.77 3.36
C ALA A 61 -0.63 -11.16 2.68
N PRO A 62 -0.67 -12.25 3.47
CA PRO A 62 -0.46 -12.31 4.91
C PRO A 62 0.95 -11.87 5.31
N LEU A 63 1.10 -11.45 6.57
CA LEU A 63 2.37 -10.94 7.07
C LEU A 63 3.44 -12.04 7.02
N ALA A 64 4.49 -11.79 6.26
CA ALA A 64 5.63 -12.70 6.16
C ALA A 64 6.79 -12.19 6.99
N GLN A 65 7.54 -13.11 7.59
CA GLN A 65 8.82 -12.78 8.26
C GLN A 65 9.90 -12.52 7.20
N TYR A 66 9.80 -11.40 6.50
CA TYR A 66 10.76 -11.00 5.50
C TYR A 66 11.29 -9.62 5.84
N GLY A 67 12.40 -9.59 6.59
CA GLY A 67 13.05 -8.35 7.01
C GLY A 67 12.22 -7.49 7.98
N ALA A 68 12.81 -6.44 8.50
CA ALA A 68 12.16 -5.47 9.39
C ALA A 68 11.03 -4.69 8.70
N SER A 69 11.08 -4.59 7.38
CA SER A 69 10.16 -3.79 6.58
C SER A 69 8.74 -4.34 6.47
N SER A 70 8.51 -5.62 6.78
CA SER A 70 7.16 -6.20 6.71
C SER A 70 6.25 -5.77 7.86
N HIS A 71 6.81 -5.34 8.98
CA HIS A 71 6.06 -4.86 10.14
C HIS A 71 5.91 -3.35 10.21
N GLU A 72 6.73 -2.65 9.46
CA GLU A 72 6.73 -1.19 9.45
C GLU A 72 5.75 -0.65 8.41
N MET A 73 4.46 -1.01 8.66
CA MET A 73 3.50 -0.52 8.24
C MET A 73 3.14 0.75 7.70
N MET A 74 2.12 0.78 7.01
CA MET A 74 1.46 1.91 6.45
C MET A 74 2.37 2.75 5.54
N ARG A 75 2.70 2.18 4.41
CA ARG A 75 3.22 2.94 3.27
C ARG A 75 2.04 3.30 2.38
N LEU A 76 1.70 4.58 2.29
CA LEU A 76 0.70 5.03 1.34
C LEU A 76 1.15 4.67 -0.09
N GLY A 77 0.21 4.20 -0.90
CA GLY A 77 0.53 3.52 -2.15
C GLY A 77 0.61 1.99 -2.02
N TRP A 78 0.73 1.45 -0.80
CA TRP A 78 0.72 0.02 -0.48
C TRP A 78 -0.44 -0.34 0.45
N ALA A 79 -0.45 0.24 1.63
CA ALA A 79 -1.43 -0.05 2.67
C ALA A 79 -2.87 0.30 2.28
N ASP A 80 -3.04 1.22 1.33
CA ASP A 80 -4.33 1.63 0.77
C ASP A 80 -5.08 0.47 0.11
N ALA A 81 -4.41 -0.64 -0.19
CA ALA A 81 -5.06 -1.88 -0.63
C ALA A 81 -6.20 -2.35 0.29
N GLY A 82 -6.13 -1.99 1.58
CA GLY A 82 -7.19 -2.28 2.55
C GLY A 82 -8.51 -1.54 2.27
N VAL A 83 -8.47 -0.45 1.53
CA VAL A 83 -9.63 0.33 1.08
C VAL A 83 -9.91 0.05 -0.40
N ILE A 84 -8.89 0.17 -1.25
CA ILE A 84 -9.01 0.08 -2.71
C ILE A 84 -9.53 -1.28 -3.15
N VAL A 85 -9.00 -2.38 -2.61
CA VAL A 85 -9.37 -3.73 -3.07
C VAL A 85 -10.82 -4.07 -2.72
N PRO A 86 -11.33 -3.89 -1.49
CA PRO A 86 -12.74 -4.07 -1.20
C PRO A 86 -13.65 -3.24 -2.11
N TRP A 87 -13.30 -1.98 -2.36
CA TRP A 87 -14.06 -1.10 -3.23
C TRP A 87 -14.09 -1.58 -4.68
N VAL A 88 -12.94 -2.01 -5.24
CA VAL A 88 -12.84 -2.56 -6.61
C VAL A 88 -13.70 -3.81 -6.75
N ILE A 89 -13.59 -4.75 -5.83
CA ILE A 89 -14.31 -6.03 -5.89
C ILE A 89 -15.81 -5.82 -5.74
N TRP A 90 -16.25 -4.97 -4.81
CA TRP A 90 -17.65 -4.58 -4.72
C TRP A 90 -18.18 -4.03 -6.05
N ARG A 91 -17.45 -3.12 -6.67
CA ARG A 91 -17.86 -2.54 -7.96
C ARG A 91 -17.93 -3.53 -9.09
N GLN A 92 -17.02 -4.50 -9.13
CA GLN A 92 -16.93 -5.49 -10.20
C GLN A 92 -17.97 -6.61 -10.07
N PHE A 93 -18.27 -7.04 -8.85
CA PHE A 93 -19.15 -8.18 -8.59
C PHE A 93 -20.49 -7.80 -7.96
N ALA A 94 -20.70 -6.53 -7.62
CA ALA A 94 -21.89 -6.02 -6.92
C ALA A 94 -22.19 -6.72 -5.58
N ASP A 95 -21.19 -7.32 -4.95
CA ASP A 95 -21.29 -7.98 -3.66
C ASP A 95 -20.82 -7.05 -2.54
N SER A 96 -21.79 -6.43 -1.83
CA SER A 96 -21.48 -5.49 -0.75
C SER A 96 -20.89 -6.16 0.49
N ARG A 97 -20.98 -7.49 0.61
CA ARG A 97 -20.44 -8.21 1.77
C ARG A 97 -18.95 -7.93 1.99
N ILE A 98 -18.20 -7.75 0.93
CA ILE A 98 -16.77 -7.43 1.06
C ILE A 98 -16.56 -6.06 1.72
N ILE A 99 -17.45 -5.10 1.49
CA ILE A 99 -17.42 -3.80 2.17
C ILE A 99 -17.84 -3.99 3.64
N ASP A 100 -18.96 -4.66 3.88
CA ASP A 100 -19.48 -4.88 5.25
C ASP A 100 -18.43 -5.59 6.13
N GLU A 101 -17.78 -6.63 5.59
CA GLU A 101 -16.75 -7.40 6.29
C GLU A 101 -15.48 -6.58 6.60
N ASN A 102 -15.17 -5.57 5.80
CA ASN A 102 -13.93 -4.80 5.93
C ASN A 102 -14.12 -3.41 6.52
N TRP A 103 -15.36 -2.92 6.65
CA TRP A 103 -15.67 -1.53 6.99
C TRP A 103 -14.97 -1.02 8.25
N ASP A 104 -15.06 -1.75 9.34
CA ASP A 104 -14.45 -1.34 10.61
C ASP A 104 -12.92 -1.22 10.49
N ALA A 105 -12.30 -2.13 9.75
CA ALA A 105 -10.86 -2.11 9.51
C ALA A 105 -10.46 -0.95 8.58
N MET A 106 -11.27 -0.66 7.57
CA MET A 106 -11.08 0.49 6.67
C MET A 106 -11.18 1.81 7.44
N VAL A 107 -12.22 1.98 8.25
CA VAL A 107 -12.41 3.16 9.11
C VAL A 107 -11.22 3.33 10.05
N LYS A 108 -10.80 2.25 10.69
CA LYS A 108 -9.65 2.26 11.60
C LYS A 108 -8.35 2.66 10.90
N TYR A 109 -8.14 2.20 9.67
CA TYR A 109 -7.03 2.61 8.83
C TYR A 109 -7.07 4.12 8.52
N MET A 110 -8.21 4.64 8.07
CA MET A 110 -8.37 6.07 7.78
C MET A 110 -8.12 6.95 9.01
N HIS A 111 -8.59 6.53 10.19
CA HIS A 111 -8.27 7.21 11.44
C HIS A 111 -6.77 7.19 11.73
N HIS A 112 -6.12 6.03 11.57
CA HIS A 112 -4.68 5.91 11.78
C HIS A 112 -3.89 6.83 10.84
N VAL A 113 -4.27 6.89 9.55
CA VAL A 113 -3.64 7.83 8.59
C VAL A 113 -3.83 9.27 9.05
N ASN A 114 -5.05 9.64 9.45
CA ASN A 114 -5.35 10.99 9.89
C ASN A 114 -4.59 11.42 11.16
N GLU A 115 -4.43 10.50 12.11
CA GLU A 115 -3.76 10.78 13.39
C GLU A 115 -2.22 10.78 13.28
N THR A 116 -1.67 9.97 12.37
CA THR A 116 -0.22 9.81 12.24
C THR A 116 0.41 10.71 11.19
N ARG A 117 -0.40 11.48 10.46
CA ARG A 117 0.04 12.37 9.40
C ARG A 117 -0.27 13.82 9.75
N TYR A 118 0.74 14.68 9.63
CA TYR A 118 0.53 16.10 9.81
C TYR A 118 -0.17 16.67 8.57
N ASP A 119 -1.29 17.36 8.81
CA ASP A 119 -2.06 18.06 7.77
C ASP A 119 -2.44 17.13 6.58
N HIS A 120 -2.76 15.87 6.86
CA HIS A 120 -3.11 14.84 5.87
C HIS A 120 -2.01 14.54 4.85
N VAL A 121 -0.81 15.02 5.10
CA VAL A 121 0.36 14.74 4.28
C VAL A 121 1.17 13.62 4.92
N ALA A 122 1.51 12.63 4.14
CA ALA A 122 2.39 11.55 4.58
C ALA A 122 3.80 12.10 4.80
N LEU A 123 4.16 12.35 6.05
CA LEU A 123 5.52 12.79 6.35
C LEU A 123 6.48 11.62 6.19
N SER A 124 7.34 11.68 5.18
CA SER A 124 8.57 10.93 5.18
C SER A 124 9.64 11.81 5.83
N GLY A 125 10.28 11.38 6.86
CA GLY A 125 11.26 12.22 7.54
C GLY A 125 12.00 11.51 8.66
N GLU A 126 12.68 12.28 9.47
CA GLU A 126 13.71 11.93 10.47
C GLU A 126 13.37 10.78 11.44
N ASN A 127 12.11 10.35 11.49
CA ASN A 127 11.63 9.27 12.37
C ASN A 127 11.38 7.93 11.65
N GLY A 128 11.99 7.68 10.51
CA GLY A 128 12.02 6.34 9.88
C GLY A 128 10.78 5.95 9.07
N ASN A 129 9.76 6.76 9.00
CA ASN A 129 8.56 6.50 8.17
C ASN A 129 8.78 6.94 6.72
N TYR A 130 9.67 6.25 6.02
CA TYR A 130 9.86 6.48 4.60
C TYR A 130 8.67 5.95 3.81
N GLN A 131 8.06 6.80 3.00
CA GLN A 131 7.18 6.35 1.93
C GLN A 131 8.05 5.74 0.82
N TRP A 132 7.56 4.70 0.16
CA TRP A 132 8.30 4.09 -0.95
C TRP A 132 8.10 4.84 -2.27
N GLY A 133 7.11 5.73 -2.30
CA GLY A 133 6.82 6.57 -3.46
C GLY A 133 6.43 5.76 -4.69
N ASP A 134 6.85 6.24 -5.85
CA ASP A 134 6.68 5.54 -7.13
C ASP A 134 7.86 4.56 -7.30
N TRP A 135 7.66 3.33 -6.84
CA TRP A 135 8.67 2.27 -6.85
C TRP A 135 9.03 1.86 -8.28
N LEU A 136 10.29 2.01 -8.63
CA LEU A 136 10.82 1.69 -9.97
C LEU A 136 10.14 2.47 -11.11
N SER A 137 9.85 3.74 -10.88
CA SER A 137 9.29 4.62 -11.91
C SER A 137 10.12 4.63 -13.20
N TYR A 138 9.48 4.98 -14.33
CA TYR A 138 10.14 5.04 -15.64
C TYR A 138 11.34 5.98 -15.68
N GLU A 139 11.28 7.09 -14.94
CA GLU A 139 12.45 7.92 -14.62
C GLU A 139 12.79 7.67 -13.16
N PRO A 140 13.68 6.69 -12.87
CA PRO A 140 14.03 6.43 -11.49
C PRO A 140 14.56 7.71 -10.85
N LEU A 141 14.11 7.99 -9.65
CA LEU A 141 14.57 9.13 -8.87
C LEU A 141 16.09 9.17 -8.79
N GLU A 142 16.74 8.02 -8.91
CA GLU A 142 18.20 7.87 -9.03
C GLU A 142 18.78 8.57 -10.27
N SER A 143 18.10 8.56 -11.41
CA SER A 143 18.55 9.27 -12.62
C SER A 143 18.42 10.79 -12.48
N ARG A 144 17.58 11.24 -11.57
CA ARG A 144 17.46 12.65 -11.14
C ARG A 144 18.33 12.96 -9.92
N GLY A 145 19.20 12.03 -9.50
CA GLY A 145 20.03 12.18 -8.31
C GLY A 145 19.32 11.86 -6.98
N PHE A 146 18.11 11.31 -6.99
CA PHE A 146 17.37 10.89 -5.81
C PHE A 146 17.75 9.47 -5.39
N GLY A 147 19.00 9.22 -5.04
CA GLY A 147 19.41 7.91 -4.54
C GLY A 147 18.74 7.57 -3.21
N ILE A 148 18.12 6.39 -3.14
CA ILE A 148 17.52 5.85 -1.92
C ILE A 148 18.61 5.50 -0.89
N TYR A 149 19.85 5.33 -1.32
CA TYR A 149 20.97 4.89 -0.50
C TYR A 149 21.92 6.03 -0.17
N GLU A 150 22.00 6.36 1.11
CA GLU A 150 22.93 7.34 1.64
C GLU A 150 24.34 6.76 1.75
N ASN A 151 25.29 7.41 1.10
CA ASN A 151 26.70 7.35 1.46
C ASN A 151 27.17 8.76 1.77
N GLY A 152 26.81 9.30 2.93
CA GLY A 152 27.50 10.40 3.61
C GLY A 152 27.76 11.73 2.88
N ASP A 153 27.22 11.94 1.68
CA ASP A 153 27.47 13.13 0.88
C ASP A 153 26.35 14.18 1.06
N ASN A 154 26.72 15.39 1.47
CA ASN A 154 25.78 16.48 1.74
C ASN A 154 25.02 16.97 0.49
N SER A 155 25.51 16.74 -0.72
CA SER A 155 24.78 17.04 -1.96
C SER A 155 23.51 16.19 -2.10
N LYS A 156 23.51 15.00 -1.55
CA LYS A 156 22.37 14.07 -1.54
C LYS A 156 21.25 14.48 -0.57
N LYS A 157 21.50 15.34 0.40
CA LYS A 157 20.49 15.83 1.34
C LYS A 157 19.44 16.73 0.68
N ILE A 158 19.85 17.55 -0.29
CA ILE A 158 18.93 18.44 -1.02
C ILE A 158 18.02 17.60 -1.92
N LEU A 159 18.60 16.64 -2.64
CA LEU A 159 17.89 15.73 -3.51
C LEU A 159 16.88 14.86 -2.72
N ARG A 160 17.24 14.45 -1.51
CA ARG A 160 16.37 13.72 -0.61
C ARG A 160 15.16 14.55 -0.17
N LYS A 161 15.31 15.85 0.07
CA LYS A 161 14.21 16.74 0.44
C LYS A 161 13.15 16.79 -0.68
N GLU A 162 13.57 16.97 -1.92
CA GLU A 162 12.65 16.99 -3.07
C GLU A 162 11.95 15.64 -3.27
N ALA A 163 12.65 14.52 -3.11
CA ALA A 163 12.04 13.20 -3.15
C ALA A 163 10.99 13.01 -2.04
N ILE A 164 11.27 13.49 -0.83
CA ILE A 164 10.34 13.46 0.30
C ILE A 164 9.07 14.27 -0.01
N GLU A 165 9.22 15.46 -0.58
CA GLU A 165 8.08 16.30 -0.98
C GLU A 165 7.22 15.61 -2.04
N TYR A 166 7.83 14.96 -3.02
CA TYR A 166 7.13 14.19 -4.04
C TYR A 166 6.39 12.97 -3.45
N TRP A 167 7.02 12.22 -2.55
CA TRP A 167 6.40 11.08 -1.88
C TRP A 167 5.24 11.51 -0.97
N ASN A 168 5.37 12.66 -0.32
CA ASN A 168 4.31 13.24 0.48
C ASN A 168 3.10 13.63 -0.40
N TYR A 169 3.36 14.18 -1.58
CA TYR A 169 2.32 14.48 -2.54
C TYR A 169 1.57 13.23 -3.00
N LEU A 170 2.29 12.16 -3.35
CA LEU A 170 1.66 10.88 -3.70
C LEU A 170 0.82 10.33 -2.54
N GLY A 171 1.35 10.38 -1.32
CA GLY A 171 0.62 9.96 -0.14
C GLY A 171 -0.67 10.73 0.10
N ALA A 172 -0.65 12.05 -0.11
CA ALA A 172 -1.85 12.89 -0.02
C ALA A 172 -2.89 12.54 -1.09
N CYS A 173 -2.45 12.21 -2.31
CA CYS A 173 -3.34 11.74 -3.37
C CYS A 173 -4.03 10.42 -3.02
N TYR A 174 -3.29 9.45 -2.47
CA TYR A 174 -3.86 8.18 -2.01
C TYR A 174 -4.86 8.38 -0.88
N TRP A 175 -4.52 9.19 0.12
CA TRP A 175 -5.44 9.49 1.21
C TRP A 175 -6.75 10.13 0.71
N ALA A 176 -6.67 11.10 -0.21
CA ALA A 176 -7.84 11.73 -0.79
C ALA A 176 -8.70 10.75 -1.61
N MET A 177 -8.06 9.85 -2.34
CA MET A 177 -8.72 8.79 -3.09
C MET A 177 -9.46 7.83 -2.16
N ASP A 178 -8.82 7.34 -1.11
CA ASP A 178 -9.41 6.45 -0.11
C ASP A 178 -10.60 7.10 0.58
N ALA A 179 -10.45 8.37 1.00
CA ALA A 179 -11.56 9.13 1.59
C ALA A 179 -12.75 9.25 0.64
N GLY A 180 -12.50 9.45 -0.65
CA GLY A 180 -13.54 9.46 -1.68
C GLY A 180 -14.21 8.11 -1.92
N MET A 181 -13.50 7.00 -1.72
CA MET A 181 -14.05 5.65 -1.81
C MET A 181 -14.90 5.28 -0.57
N MET A 182 -14.60 5.89 0.57
CA MET A 182 -15.29 5.68 1.84
C MET A 182 -16.54 6.56 2.03
N ALA A 183 -16.72 7.58 1.20
CA ALA A 183 -17.85 8.50 1.25
C ALA A 183 -19.10 7.95 0.54
#